data_f3f0626b9de828cea248362e9b1fdf1e
#
_entry.id   f3f0626b9de828cea248362e9b1fdf1e
#
_cell.length_a   1.000
_cell.length_b   1.000
_cell.length_c   1.000
_cell.angle_alpha   90.00
_cell.angle_beta   90.00
_cell.angle_gamma   90.00
#
_symmetry.space_group_name_H-M   'P 1'
#
loop_
_entity.id
_entity.type
_entity.pdbx_description
1 polymer ?
#
loop_
_entity_poly.entity_id
_entity_poly.type
_entity_poly.pdbx_seq_one_letter_code
_entity_poly.pdbx_strand_id
1 'polypeptide(L)'
;MPGSRFPLEVQPRIPEELARLQEMANDLVYSWDRSIRSLFHRLDRQLWEACGHNPKAFLRRVSQRRINEALADRSYMEDYRRVTSAYDAYREHRGRPELTELFDPQEDLIAYFCLEFGFHESFPIYSGGLGILAGDHCKAASDLGLPFVAVGLLYNAGYFTQTIDGHGHQQVNHISSHPHDLPVVPTLTDSGQQLMLELEFPGRVLLVRVWTVQAGHISLYLLDTNVPQNSEADRQITHQLYGGDREMRLQQELVLGVGGVRALRELGLRPTVWHINEGHAAFQLLERCAYRMREGLEFSSAMELVA
;
A
#
# COMPACT_ATOMS: atom_id res chain seq x y z
N MET A 1 23.70 -28.91 -21.67
CA MET A 1 22.71 -28.25 -20.78
C MET A 1 23.00 -26.76 -20.84
N PRO A 2 22.05 -25.86 -21.19
CA PRO A 2 22.28 -24.43 -21.03
C PRO A 2 22.39 -24.14 -19.54
N GLY A 3 23.51 -23.55 -19.13
CA GLY A 3 23.75 -23.21 -17.73
C GLY A 3 22.67 -22.25 -17.19
N SER A 4 22.18 -22.50 -16.00
CA SER A 4 21.24 -21.61 -15.31
C SER A 4 21.90 -20.26 -15.08
N ARG A 5 21.30 -19.19 -15.58
CA ARG A 5 21.75 -17.82 -15.34
C ARG A 5 21.05 -17.32 -14.07
N PHE A 6 21.84 -16.98 -13.06
CA PHE A 6 21.33 -16.34 -11.85
C PHE A 6 21.64 -14.84 -11.94
N PRO A 7 20.64 -13.96 -11.83
CA PRO A 7 20.92 -12.53 -11.75
C PRO A 7 21.62 -12.23 -10.42
N LEU A 8 22.76 -11.54 -10.49
CA LEU A 8 23.45 -10.99 -9.33
C LEU A 8 23.16 -9.50 -9.25
N GLU A 9 22.53 -9.08 -8.18
CA GLU A 9 22.33 -7.66 -7.88
C GLU A 9 23.26 -7.24 -6.74
N VAL A 10 24.08 -6.23 -6.99
CA VAL A 10 24.95 -5.63 -5.97
C VAL A 10 24.28 -4.35 -5.49
N GLN A 11 23.81 -4.35 -4.26
CA GLN A 11 23.20 -3.18 -3.64
C GLN A 11 24.26 -2.36 -2.87
N PRO A 12 24.13 -1.02 -2.82
CA PRO A 12 25.01 -0.20 -2.02
C PRO A 12 24.78 -0.44 -0.53
N ARG A 13 25.79 -0.20 0.27
CA ARG A 13 25.66 -0.16 1.72
C ARG A 13 25.25 1.26 2.13
N ILE A 14 24.06 1.40 2.67
CA ILE A 14 23.63 2.65 3.29
C ILE A 14 24.28 2.72 4.69
N PRO A 15 25.12 3.72 4.98
CA PRO A 15 25.74 3.87 6.28
C PRO A 15 24.73 4.31 7.35
N GLU A 16 25.07 4.09 8.61
CA GLU A 16 24.20 4.39 9.74
C GLU A 16 23.76 5.87 9.78
N GLU A 17 24.66 6.77 9.41
CA GLU A 17 24.41 8.21 9.34
C GLU A 17 23.30 8.59 8.36
N LEU A 18 23.02 7.74 7.35
CA LEU A 18 21.96 7.93 6.36
C LEU A 18 20.86 6.86 6.43
N ALA A 19 20.82 6.04 7.48
CA ALA A 19 19.88 4.92 7.62
C ALA A 19 18.40 5.35 7.53
N ARG A 20 18.07 6.58 7.97
CA ARG A 20 16.71 7.13 7.93
C ARG A 20 16.18 7.33 6.49
N LEU A 21 17.07 7.35 5.46
CA LEU A 21 16.61 7.33 4.08
C LEU A 21 15.82 6.06 3.74
N GLN A 22 16.19 4.91 4.33
CA GLN A 22 15.47 3.65 4.11
C GLN A 22 14.10 3.66 4.77
N GLU A 23 13.99 4.27 5.95
CA GLU A 23 12.71 4.43 6.63
C GLU A 23 11.78 5.35 5.84
N MET A 24 12.25 6.54 5.45
CA MET A 24 11.49 7.47 4.62
C MET A 24 11.13 6.90 3.23
N ALA A 25 11.95 6.00 2.68
CA ALA A 25 11.64 5.31 1.42
C ALA A 25 10.53 4.25 1.55
N ASN A 26 10.28 3.76 2.76
CA ASN A 26 9.21 2.80 3.05
C ASN A 26 7.92 3.46 3.61
N ASP A 27 7.91 4.77 3.79
CA ASP A 27 6.74 5.53 4.23
C ASP A 27 6.25 6.43 3.10
N LEU A 28 5.00 6.28 2.68
CA LEU A 28 4.41 7.07 1.59
C LEU A 28 4.35 8.58 1.88
N VAL A 29 4.75 9.06 3.06
CA VAL A 29 4.88 10.51 3.35
C VAL A 29 5.72 11.20 2.28
N TYR A 30 6.73 10.54 1.71
CA TYR A 30 7.49 11.12 0.61
C TYR A 30 6.61 11.58 -0.57
N SER A 31 5.42 10.97 -0.75
CA SER A 31 4.53 11.28 -1.86
C SER A 31 3.92 12.68 -1.77
N TRP A 32 3.80 13.26 -0.59
CA TRP A 32 3.32 14.64 -0.39
C TRP A 32 4.31 15.56 0.32
N ASP A 33 5.36 15.05 0.96
CA ASP A 33 6.46 15.87 1.49
C ASP A 33 7.58 16.05 0.45
N ARG A 34 7.69 17.28 -0.06
CA ARG A 34 8.72 17.65 -1.04
C ARG A 34 10.12 17.61 -0.44
N SER A 35 10.27 17.87 0.86
CA SER A 35 11.56 17.91 1.53
C SER A 35 12.20 16.53 1.55
N ILE A 36 11.40 15.48 1.81
CA ILE A 36 11.87 14.10 1.76
C ILE A 36 12.31 13.74 0.33
N ARG A 37 11.49 14.04 -0.70
CA ARG A 37 11.87 13.78 -2.10
C ARG A 37 13.14 14.51 -2.50
N SER A 38 13.38 15.71 -1.99
CA SER A 38 14.56 16.50 -2.32
C SER A 38 15.86 15.84 -1.88
N LEU A 39 15.86 15.04 -0.82
CA LEU A 39 17.04 14.30 -0.37
C LEU A 39 17.49 13.29 -1.42
N PHE A 40 16.56 12.52 -2.00
CA PHE A 40 16.86 11.54 -3.05
C PHE A 40 17.30 12.24 -4.34
N HIS A 41 16.58 13.28 -4.75
CA HIS A 41 16.92 14.07 -5.93
C HIS A 41 18.32 14.69 -5.85
N ARG A 42 18.71 15.25 -4.70
CA ARG A 42 20.05 15.83 -4.50
C ARG A 42 21.15 14.78 -4.47
N LEU A 43 20.87 13.58 -3.99
CA LEU A 43 21.84 12.49 -3.91
C LEU A 43 22.26 12.03 -5.32
N ASP A 44 21.32 11.82 -6.24
CA ASP A 44 21.57 11.58 -7.67
C ASP A 44 20.32 11.91 -8.49
N ARG A 45 20.31 13.09 -9.11
CA ARG A 45 19.19 13.55 -9.92
C ARG A 45 18.86 12.64 -11.10
N GLN A 46 19.90 12.18 -11.83
CA GLN A 46 19.66 11.36 -13.03
C GLN A 46 19.07 10.02 -12.68
N LEU A 47 19.55 9.39 -11.62
CA LEU A 47 19.00 8.14 -11.12
C LEU A 47 17.59 8.31 -10.57
N TRP A 48 17.33 9.44 -9.88
CA TRP A 48 16.00 9.75 -9.35
C TRP A 48 14.93 9.77 -10.45
N GLU A 49 15.19 10.48 -11.56
CA GLU A 49 14.35 10.49 -12.74
C GLU A 49 14.24 9.09 -13.38
N ALA A 50 15.37 8.40 -13.53
CA ALA A 50 15.41 7.06 -14.15
C ALA A 50 14.68 5.98 -13.35
N CYS A 51 14.54 6.16 -12.02
CA CYS A 51 13.77 5.28 -11.14
C CYS A 51 12.27 5.65 -11.07
N GLY A 52 11.77 6.62 -11.86
CA GLY A 52 10.39 7.07 -11.79
C GLY A 52 10.03 7.61 -10.40
N HIS A 53 10.96 8.35 -9.79
CA HIS A 53 10.79 8.95 -8.46
C HIS A 53 10.46 7.93 -7.33
N ASN A 54 10.91 6.69 -7.52
CA ASN A 54 10.74 5.63 -6.54
C ASN A 54 11.92 5.58 -5.58
N PRO A 55 11.77 5.99 -4.31
CA PRO A 55 12.89 6.09 -3.37
C PRO A 55 13.47 4.72 -3.01
N LYS A 56 12.66 3.66 -2.98
CA LYS A 56 13.11 2.31 -2.67
C LYS A 56 13.95 1.72 -3.80
N ALA A 57 13.47 1.84 -5.04
CA ALA A 57 14.23 1.45 -6.23
C ALA A 57 15.51 2.29 -6.38
N PHE A 58 15.45 3.58 -6.03
CA PHE A 58 16.58 4.48 -6.00
C PHE A 58 17.69 4.01 -5.04
N LEU A 59 17.33 3.73 -3.77
CA LEU A 59 18.32 3.29 -2.76
C LEU A 59 18.98 1.96 -3.09
N ARG A 60 18.32 1.09 -3.85
CA ARG A 60 18.92 -0.15 -4.35
C ARG A 60 19.95 0.05 -5.45
N ARG A 61 19.87 1.15 -6.19
CA ARG A 61 20.65 1.40 -7.42
C ARG A 61 21.64 2.54 -7.31
N VAL A 62 21.51 3.42 -6.30
CA VAL A 62 22.44 4.53 -6.10
C VAL A 62 23.86 4.03 -5.89
N SER A 63 24.85 4.67 -6.53
CA SER A 63 26.24 4.24 -6.38
C SER A 63 26.79 4.54 -4.99
N GLN A 64 27.69 3.64 -4.48
CA GLN A 64 28.38 3.88 -3.22
C GLN A 64 29.16 5.20 -3.23
N ARG A 65 29.69 5.59 -4.39
CA ARG A 65 30.38 6.87 -4.57
C ARG A 65 29.46 8.06 -4.24
N ARG A 66 28.22 8.07 -4.75
CA ARG A 66 27.25 9.15 -4.46
C ARG A 66 26.90 9.22 -2.98
N ILE A 67 26.74 8.06 -2.33
CA ILE A 67 26.50 7.99 -0.88
C ILE A 67 27.68 8.60 -0.12
N ASN A 68 28.92 8.25 -0.48
CA ASN A 68 30.12 8.76 0.17
C ASN A 68 30.31 10.27 -0.07
N GLU A 69 30.01 10.75 -1.29
CA GLU A 69 30.01 12.18 -1.63
C GLU A 69 29.00 12.96 -0.77
N ALA A 70 27.79 12.42 -0.59
CA ALA A 70 26.76 13.03 0.23
C ALA A 70 27.15 13.12 1.72
N LEU A 71 27.78 12.08 2.26
CA LEU A 71 28.32 12.10 3.64
C LEU A 71 29.38 13.19 3.85
N ALA A 72 30.19 13.46 2.83
CA ALA A 72 31.21 14.49 2.87
C ALA A 72 30.66 15.91 2.60
N ASP A 73 29.45 16.02 2.02
CA ASP A 73 28.79 17.30 1.74
C ASP A 73 28.07 17.82 2.98
N ARG A 74 28.66 18.82 3.61
CA ARG A 74 28.09 19.47 4.80
C ARG A 74 26.68 20.01 4.55
N SER A 75 26.41 20.62 3.41
CA SER A 75 25.11 21.18 3.06
C SER A 75 24.05 20.07 2.91
N TYR A 76 24.40 18.94 2.28
CA TYR A 76 23.50 17.79 2.21
C TYR A 76 23.18 17.24 3.61
N MET A 77 24.19 17.07 4.45
CA MET A 77 24.01 16.53 5.81
C MET A 77 23.22 17.48 6.74
N GLU A 78 23.33 18.78 6.56
CA GLU A 78 22.49 19.77 7.27
C GLU A 78 21.02 19.66 6.83
N ASP A 79 20.74 19.58 5.54
CA ASP A 79 19.39 19.35 5.02
C ASP A 79 18.82 18.00 5.45
N TYR A 80 19.64 16.95 5.38
CA TYR A 80 19.25 15.61 5.84
C TYR A 80 18.79 15.62 7.31
N ARG A 81 19.58 16.24 8.21
CA ARG A 81 19.20 16.35 9.63
C ARG A 81 17.93 17.16 9.83
N ARG A 82 17.77 18.27 9.11
CA ARG A 82 16.58 19.11 9.16
C ARG A 82 15.34 18.34 8.72
N VAL A 83 15.42 17.60 7.61
CA VAL A 83 14.30 16.80 7.07
C VAL A 83 13.96 15.64 7.98
N THR A 84 14.98 14.93 8.53
CA THR A 84 14.72 13.84 9.48
C THR A 84 14.07 14.34 10.76
N SER A 85 14.52 15.49 11.31
CA SER A 85 13.86 16.09 12.47
C SER A 85 12.42 16.51 12.20
N ALA A 86 12.12 17.03 11.02
CA ALA A 86 10.76 17.37 10.61
C ALA A 86 9.88 16.12 10.45
N TYR A 87 10.44 15.05 9.87
CA TYR A 87 9.76 13.76 9.75
C TYR A 87 9.47 13.14 11.13
N ASP A 88 10.42 13.21 12.07
CA ASP A 88 10.20 12.74 13.45
C ASP A 88 9.10 13.54 14.14
N ALA A 89 9.14 14.87 14.05
CA ALA A 89 8.09 15.73 14.58
C ALA A 89 6.71 15.42 14.00
N TYR A 90 6.65 15.13 12.69
CA TYR A 90 5.43 14.69 12.04
C TYR A 90 4.94 13.35 12.62
N ARG A 91 5.83 12.36 12.77
CA ARG A 91 5.50 11.04 13.31
C ARG A 91 5.09 11.04 14.79
N GLU A 92 5.60 12.00 15.55
CA GLU A 92 5.25 12.18 16.97
C GLU A 92 3.96 12.99 17.16
N HIS A 93 3.54 13.75 16.15
CA HIS A 93 2.33 14.56 16.20
C HIS A 93 1.09 13.67 16.33
N ARG A 94 0.28 13.88 17.36
CA ARG A 94 -0.90 13.04 17.65
C ARG A 94 -2.23 13.67 17.24
N GLY A 95 -2.24 14.38 16.12
CA GLY A 95 -3.44 15.02 15.61
C GLY A 95 -3.72 16.40 16.25
N ARG A 96 -4.84 16.96 15.84
CA ARG A 96 -5.29 18.27 16.33
C ARG A 96 -6.13 18.10 17.58
N PRO A 97 -5.88 18.88 18.65
CA PRO A 97 -6.66 18.80 19.90
C PRO A 97 -8.18 18.94 19.68
N GLU A 98 -8.59 19.76 18.71
CA GLU A 98 -9.99 20.00 18.40
C GLU A 98 -10.71 18.75 17.89
N LEU A 99 -9.98 17.80 17.29
CA LEU A 99 -10.53 16.56 16.78
C LEU A 99 -10.71 15.51 17.89
N THR A 100 -9.93 15.57 18.97
CA THR A 100 -10.07 14.64 20.10
C THR A 100 -11.38 14.83 20.87
N GLU A 101 -12.08 15.95 20.67
CA GLU A 101 -13.44 16.17 21.17
C GLU A 101 -14.49 15.42 20.37
N LEU A 102 -14.17 15.02 19.13
CA LEU A 102 -15.13 14.39 18.18
C LEU A 102 -15.05 12.87 18.19
N PHE A 103 -13.90 12.31 18.59
CA PHE A 103 -13.68 10.86 18.63
C PHE A 103 -12.65 10.50 19.69
N ASP A 104 -12.74 9.27 20.20
CA ASP A 104 -11.73 8.68 21.09
C ASP A 104 -10.76 7.80 20.27
N PRO A 105 -9.47 8.18 20.14
CA PRO A 105 -8.50 7.40 19.37
C PRO A 105 -8.25 5.97 19.92
N GLN A 106 -8.68 5.67 21.15
CA GLN A 106 -8.55 4.34 21.75
C GLN A 106 -9.76 3.45 21.47
N GLU A 107 -10.94 4.04 21.29
CA GLU A 107 -12.20 3.33 21.06
C GLU A 107 -12.63 3.38 19.59
N ASP A 108 -12.36 4.50 18.91
CA ASP A 108 -12.78 4.73 17.54
C ASP A 108 -11.72 4.34 16.53
N LEU A 109 -12.16 3.69 15.45
CA LEU A 109 -11.34 3.35 14.30
C LEU A 109 -12.16 3.42 13.03
N ILE A 110 -11.67 4.16 12.05
CA ILE A 110 -12.26 4.25 10.71
C ILE A 110 -11.53 3.27 9.80
N ALA A 111 -12.25 2.32 9.20
CA ALA A 111 -11.73 1.44 8.15
C ALA A 111 -12.27 1.89 6.79
N TYR A 112 -11.37 2.33 5.92
CA TYR A 112 -11.67 2.83 4.58
C TYR A 112 -11.31 1.81 3.51
N PHE A 113 -12.30 1.34 2.77
CA PHE A 113 -12.15 0.33 1.73
C PHE A 113 -12.20 0.97 0.35
N CYS A 114 -11.18 0.77 -0.45
CA CYS A 114 -11.13 1.25 -1.82
C CYS A 114 -10.39 0.25 -2.72
N LEU A 115 -10.83 0.12 -3.98
CA LEU A 115 -10.19 -0.77 -4.96
C LEU A 115 -8.83 -0.22 -5.44
N GLU A 116 -8.62 1.09 -5.38
CA GLU A 116 -7.42 1.76 -5.86
C GLU A 116 -7.00 2.94 -4.94
N PHE A 117 -5.68 3.18 -4.84
CA PHE A 117 -5.11 4.26 -4.02
C PHE A 117 -4.03 5.01 -4.79
N GLY A 118 -4.29 6.26 -5.13
CA GLY A 118 -3.39 7.14 -5.88
C GLY A 118 -2.54 8.02 -4.98
N PHE A 119 -1.50 7.47 -4.39
CA PHE A 119 -0.55 8.23 -3.57
C PHE A 119 0.53 8.94 -4.41
N HIS A 120 1.16 8.18 -5.32
CA HIS A 120 2.29 8.64 -6.12
C HIS A 120 2.50 7.74 -7.34
N GLU A 121 3.11 8.26 -8.40
CA GLU A 121 3.41 7.51 -9.62
C GLU A 121 4.30 6.28 -9.40
N SER A 122 5.18 6.33 -8.38
CA SER A 122 6.04 5.20 -8.00
C SER A 122 5.31 4.07 -7.26
N PHE A 123 4.02 4.25 -6.95
CA PHE A 123 3.16 3.26 -6.32
C PHE A 123 1.90 3.04 -7.18
N PRO A 124 1.99 2.29 -8.29
CA PRO A 124 1.01 2.28 -9.36
C PRO A 124 -0.17 1.34 -9.06
N ILE A 125 -0.88 1.53 -7.96
CA ILE A 125 -2.09 0.79 -7.58
C ILE A 125 -3.37 1.60 -7.80
N TYR A 126 -3.37 2.52 -8.76
CA TYR A 126 -4.49 3.35 -9.14
C TYR A 126 -4.50 3.62 -10.65
N SER A 127 -5.65 4.07 -11.17
CA SER A 127 -5.78 4.44 -12.57
C SER A 127 -6.22 5.89 -12.78
N GLY A 128 -7.15 6.38 -11.98
CA GLY A 128 -7.77 7.67 -12.23
C GLY A 128 -8.23 8.41 -10.97
N GLY A 129 -9.28 9.23 -11.14
CA GLY A 129 -9.78 10.14 -10.11
C GLY A 129 -10.22 9.47 -8.82
N LEU A 130 -10.78 8.25 -8.90
CA LEU A 130 -11.19 7.48 -7.73
C LEU A 130 -9.98 7.19 -6.82
N GLY A 131 -8.88 6.72 -7.41
CA GLY A 131 -7.65 6.46 -6.67
C GLY A 131 -7.01 7.72 -6.12
N ILE A 132 -7.01 8.82 -6.88
CA ILE A 132 -6.50 10.11 -6.40
C ILE A 132 -7.31 10.60 -5.19
N LEU A 133 -8.66 10.50 -5.25
CA LEU A 133 -9.51 10.82 -4.09
C LEU A 133 -9.14 9.96 -2.87
N ALA A 134 -8.99 8.65 -3.06
CA ALA A 134 -8.64 7.74 -1.98
C ALA A 134 -7.26 8.04 -1.38
N GLY A 135 -6.26 8.32 -2.23
CA GLY A 135 -4.93 8.72 -1.80
C GLY A 135 -4.93 10.04 -1.03
N ASP A 136 -5.63 11.06 -1.52
CA ASP A 136 -5.72 12.36 -0.85
C ASP A 136 -6.49 12.26 0.47
N HIS A 137 -7.55 11.43 0.52
CA HIS A 137 -8.28 11.14 1.76
C HIS A 137 -7.36 10.52 2.82
N CYS A 138 -6.54 9.54 2.43
CA CYS A 138 -5.54 8.92 3.32
C CYS A 138 -4.48 9.92 3.80
N LYS A 139 -3.96 10.77 2.90
CA LYS A 139 -2.99 11.83 3.26
C LYS A 139 -3.60 12.81 4.26
N ALA A 140 -4.83 13.27 4.00
CA ALA A 140 -5.54 14.18 4.90
C ALA A 140 -5.84 13.52 6.26
N ALA A 141 -6.26 12.24 6.28
CA ALA A 141 -6.48 11.50 7.52
C ALA A 141 -5.18 11.37 8.34
N SER A 142 -4.05 11.12 7.66
CA SER A 142 -2.73 11.09 8.29
C SER A 142 -2.34 12.45 8.88
N ASP A 143 -2.47 13.54 8.10
CA ASP A 143 -2.10 14.89 8.55
C ASP A 143 -2.99 15.39 9.71
N LEU A 144 -4.21 14.88 9.79
CA LEU A 144 -5.13 15.19 10.89
C LEU A 144 -4.95 14.26 12.10
N GLY A 145 -4.16 13.18 11.99
CA GLY A 145 -3.95 12.21 13.04
C GLY A 145 -5.21 11.42 13.39
N LEU A 146 -6.07 11.13 12.40
CA LEU A 146 -7.29 10.37 12.62
C LEU A 146 -6.98 8.89 12.93
N PRO A 147 -7.78 8.21 13.78
CA PRO A 147 -7.71 6.77 13.97
C PRO A 147 -8.27 6.07 12.73
N PHE A 148 -7.40 5.83 11.76
CA PHE A 148 -7.78 5.47 10.40
C PHE A 148 -6.88 4.37 9.85
N VAL A 149 -7.49 3.37 9.23
CA VAL A 149 -6.81 2.34 8.44
C VAL A 149 -7.46 2.24 7.06
N ALA A 150 -6.66 1.90 6.06
CA ALA A 150 -7.17 1.69 4.71
C ALA A 150 -6.98 0.23 4.29
N VAL A 151 -7.88 -0.26 3.42
CA VAL A 151 -7.86 -1.63 2.89
C VAL A 151 -8.02 -1.60 1.38
N GLY A 152 -7.13 -2.28 0.68
CA GLY A 152 -7.12 -2.36 -0.78
C GLY A 152 -6.54 -3.66 -1.31
N LEU A 153 -6.24 -3.67 -2.62
CA LEU A 153 -5.60 -4.80 -3.29
C LEU A 153 -4.18 -4.41 -3.73
N LEU A 154 -3.24 -5.33 -3.63
CA LEU A 154 -1.90 -5.17 -4.20
C LEU A 154 -1.88 -5.72 -5.62
N TYR A 155 -1.80 -4.83 -6.60
CA TYR A 155 -1.71 -5.23 -7.99
C TYR A 155 -0.25 -5.45 -8.41
N ASN A 156 0.02 -6.58 -9.08
CA ASN A 156 1.34 -6.88 -9.65
C ASN A 156 1.60 -6.06 -10.93
N ALA A 157 0.56 -5.84 -11.72
CA ALA A 157 0.57 -4.91 -12.83
C ALA A 157 -0.46 -3.82 -12.53
N GLY A 158 -0.02 -2.58 -12.44
CA GLY A 158 -0.90 -1.44 -12.27
C GLY A 158 -1.79 -1.22 -13.49
N TYR A 159 -2.40 -0.04 -13.59
CA TYR A 159 -3.09 0.34 -14.82
C TYR A 159 -2.09 0.49 -15.97
N PHE A 160 -2.52 0.31 -17.20
CA PHE A 160 -1.64 0.40 -18.37
C PHE A 160 -1.15 1.84 -18.61
N THR A 161 0.06 1.96 -19.14
CA THR A 161 0.57 3.22 -19.67
C THR A 161 0.40 3.24 -21.19
N GLN A 162 0.19 4.43 -21.75
CA GLN A 162 -0.02 4.62 -23.18
C GLN A 162 1.18 5.30 -23.81
N THR A 163 1.60 4.79 -24.95
CA THR A 163 2.55 5.45 -25.84
C THR A 163 1.98 5.52 -27.24
N ILE A 164 2.44 6.48 -28.04
CA ILE A 164 2.05 6.60 -29.45
C ILE A 164 3.28 6.20 -30.28
N ASP A 165 3.10 5.25 -31.20
CA ASP A 165 4.16 4.84 -32.10
C ASP A 165 4.41 5.85 -33.24
N GLY A 166 5.43 5.61 -34.05
CA GLY A 166 5.78 6.46 -35.19
C GLY A 166 4.72 6.59 -36.28
N HIS A 167 3.67 5.77 -36.25
CA HIS A 167 2.54 5.79 -37.17
C HIS A 167 1.28 6.41 -36.59
N GLY A 168 1.36 6.90 -35.32
CA GLY A 168 0.23 7.52 -34.62
C GLY A 168 -0.71 6.51 -33.95
N HIS A 169 -0.36 5.24 -33.84
CA HIS A 169 -1.17 4.23 -33.16
C HIS A 169 -0.84 4.18 -31.66
N GLN A 170 -1.89 4.03 -30.86
CA GLN A 170 -1.76 3.82 -29.42
C GLN A 170 -1.15 2.45 -29.14
N GLN A 171 -0.11 2.44 -28.33
CA GLN A 171 0.48 1.25 -27.76
C GLN A 171 0.16 1.18 -26.26
N VAL A 172 -0.24 0.00 -25.80
CA VAL A 172 -0.55 -0.29 -24.40
C VAL A 172 0.65 -1.00 -23.77
N ASN A 173 1.18 -0.45 -22.70
CA ASN A 173 2.29 -1.04 -21.95
C ASN A 173 1.85 -1.36 -20.52
N HIS A 174 2.06 -2.60 -20.09
CA HIS A 174 1.86 -3.02 -18.71
C HIS A 174 3.21 -3.07 -18.00
N ILE A 175 3.36 -2.29 -16.94
CA ILE A 175 4.56 -2.29 -16.11
C ILE A 175 4.27 -3.18 -14.90
N SER A 176 5.00 -4.28 -14.79
CA SER A 176 4.92 -5.13 -13.61
C SER A 176 5.71 -4.51 -12.47
N SER A 177 5.07 -4.40 -11.33
CA SER A 177 5.68 -3.95 -10.08
C SER A 177 6.11 -5.16 -9.26
N HIS A 178 7.32 -5.10 -8.71
CA HIS A 178 7.80 -6.12 -7.79
C HIS A 178 7.66 -5.59 -6.35
N PRO A 179 7.17 -6.40 -5.38
CA PRO A 179 7.03 -5.96 -3.98
C PRO A 179 8.32 -5.40 -3.38
N HIS A 180 9.48 -5.86 -3.87
CA HIS A 180 10.79 -5.34 -3.43
C HIS A 180 11.05 -3.88 -3.82
N ASP A 181 10.40 -3.38 -4.86
CA ASP A 181 10.53 -2.00 -5.32
C ASP A 181 9.38 -1.11 -4.80
N LEU A 182 8.39 -1.70 -4.13
CA LEU A 182 7.25 -0.99 -3.55
C LEU A 182 7.46 -0.76 -2.04
N PRO A 183 6.90 0.31 -1.46
CA PRO A 183 6.97 0.58 -0.03
C PRO A 183 6.02 -0.33 0.77
N VAL A 184 6.06 -1.63 0.48
CA VAL A 184 5.25 -2.65 1.15
C VAL A 184 6.14 -3.54 2.02
N VAL A 185 5.60 -3.97 3.15
CA VAL A 185 6.22 -4.97 4.03
C VAL A 185 5.20 -6.08 4.31
N PRO A 186 5.65 -7.35 4.50
CA PRO A 186 4.73 -8.39 4.93
C PRO A 186 4.04 -8.02 6.23
N THR A 187 2.72 -8.13 6.28
CA THR A 187 1.98 -8.02 7.54
C THR A 187 2.24 -9.29 8.35
N LEU A 188 2.67 -9.12 9.59
CA LEU A 188 3.01 -10.25 10.45
C LEU A 188 1.92 -10.49 11.49
N THR A 189 1.68 -11.75 11.80
CA THR A 189 0.90 -12.18 12.97
C THR A 189 1.72 -12.03 14.25
N ASP A 190 1.11 -12.20 15.41
CA ASP A 190 1.80 -12.19 16.72
C ASP A 190 2.90 -13.26 16.80
N SER A 191 2.78 -14.34 16.02
CA SER A 191 3.83 -15.38 15.93
C SER A 191 5.01 -15.01 15.02
N GLY A 192 4.99 -13.82 14.39
CA GLY A 192 6.02 -13.36 13.46
C GLY A 192 5.96 -13.98 12.07
N GLN A 193 4.91 -14.72 11.75
CA GLN A 193 4.66 -15.26 10.41
C GLN A 193 3.87 -14.26 9.57
N GLN A 194 4.02 -14.31 8.24
CA GLN A 194 3.22 -13.49 7.36
C GLN A 194 1.73 -13.84 7.49
N LEU A 195 0.87 -12.83 7.64
CA LEU A 195 -0.56 -13.02 7.72
C LEU A 195 -1.11 -13.57 6.39
N MET A 196 -1.72 -14.75 6.48
CA MET A 196 -2.37 -15.45 5.38
C MET A 196 -3.84 -15.67 5.73
N LEU A 197 -4.72 -15.34 4.81
CA LEU A 197 -6.16 -15.56 4.93
C LEU A 197 -6.59 -16.70 4.01
N GLU A 198 -7.60 -17.44 4.45
CA GLU A 198 -8.32 -18.43 3.65
C GLU A 198 -9.70 -17.90 3.32
N LEU A 199 -10.02 -17.81 2.02
CA LEU A 199 -11.34 -17.41 1.54
C LEU A 199 -11.98 -18.59 0.80
N GLU A 200 -13.20 -18.94 1.22
CA GLU A 200 -13.97 -19.99 0.57
C GLU A 200 -14.54 -19.47 -0.75
N PHE A 201 -14.02 -19.98 -1.87
CA PHE A 201 -14.56 -19.76 -3.21
C PHE A 201 -15.28 -21.02 -3.70
N PRO A 202 -16.17 -20.92 -4.69
CA PRO A 202 -16.88 -22.08 -5.21
C PRO A 202 -15.91 -23.19 -5.63
N GLY A 203 -15.94 -24.33 -4.92
CA GLY A 203 -15.14 -25.53 -5.20
C GLY A 203 -13.66 -25.45 -4.82
N ARG A 204 -13.19 -24.38 -4.16
CA ARG A 204 -11.79 -24.21 -3.76
C ARG A 204 -11.61 -23.24 -2.59
N VAL A 205 -10.44 -23.28 -1.98
CA VAL A 205 -9.98 -22.29 -1.01
C VAL A 205 -8.96 -21.39 -1.69
N LEU A 206 -9.17 -20.08 -1.60
CA LEU A 206 -8.26 -19.06 -2.08
C LEU A 206 -7.39 -18.57 -0.92
N LEU A 207 -6.08 -18.63 -1.08
CA LEU A 207 -5.13 -18.07 -0.12
C LEU A 207 -4.83 -16.61 -0.49
N VAL A 208 -4.87 -15.73 0.52
CA VAL A 208 -4.61 -14.30 0.35
C VAL A 208 -3.59 -13.87 1.40
N ARG A 209 -2.45 -13.36 0.95
CA ARG A 209 -1.47 -12.75 1.86
C ARG A 209 -1.76 -11.26 2.02
N VAL A 210 -1.37 -10.74 3.19
CA VAL A 210 -1.58 -9.34 3.53
C VAL A 210 -0.24 -8.62 3.57
N TRP A 211 -0.23 -7.41 2.99
CA TRP A 211 0.89 -6.49 2.99
C TRP A 211 0.50 -5.21 3.72
N THR A 212 1.44 -4.63 4.46
CA THR A 212 1.27 -3.33 5.11
C THR A 212 2.07 -2.27 4.36
N VAL A 213 1.45 -1.12 4.15
CA VAL A 213 2.07 0.11 3.65
C VAL A 213 1.89 1.18 4.71
N GLN A 214 2.98 1.83 5.08
CA GLN A 214 2.90 3.00 5.97
C GLN A 214 2.65 4.26 5.14
N ALA A 215 1.66 5.04 5.52
CA ALA A 215 1.37 6.35 4.94
C ALA A 215 1.23 7.39 6.07
N GLY A 216 2.37 7.86 6.59
CA GLY A 216 2.42 8.72 7.76
C GLY A 216 1.87 8.01 9.00
N HIS A 217 0.77 8.51 9.55
CA HIS A 217 0.13 7.94 10.75
C HIS A 217 -0.78 6.76 10.47
N ILE A 218 -1.16 6.52 9.21
CA ILE A 218 -2.10 5.46 8.87
C ILE A 218 -1.40 4.25 8.27
N SER A 219 -2.02 3.08 8.46
CA SER A 219 -1.63 1.84 7.80
C SER A 219 -2.61 1.51 6.68
N LEU A 220 -2.08 1.18 5.51
CA LEU A 220 -2.85 0.64 4.39
C LEU A 220 -2.55 -0.85 4.28
N TYR A 221 -3.57 -1.68 4.40
CA TYR A 221 -3.49 -3.14 4.25
C TYR A 221 -3.89 -3.53 2.83
N LEU A 222 -2.98 -4.21 2.14
CA LEU A 222 -3.17 -4.62 0.76
C LEU A 222 -3.23 -6.14 0.64
N LEU A 223 -4.29 -6.63 0.03
CA LEU A 223 -4.58 -8.04 -0.17
C LEU A 223 -3.98 -8.51 -1.50
N ASP A 224 -3.31 -9.67 -1.50
CA ASP A 224 -2.59 -10.21 -2.64
C ASP A 224 -2.82 -11.72 -2.78
N THR A 225 -3.38 -12.12 -3.91
CA THR A 225 -3.65 -13.53 -4.23
C THR A 225 -2.48 -14.21 -4.96
N ASN A 226 -1.41 -13.48 -5.30
CA ASN A 226 -0.26 -14.05 -5.97
C ASN A 226 0.61 -14.87 -5.00
N VAL A 227 0.02 -15.95 -4.50
CA VAL A 227 0.61 -16.90 -3.55
C VAL A 227 0.95 -18.19 -4.30
N PRO A 228 2.16 -18.75 -4.13
CA PRO A 228 2.58 -19.96 -4.88
C PRO A 228 1.66 -21.18 -4.72
N GLN A 229 0.95 -21.28 -3.61
CA GLN A 229 0.00 -22.36 -3.33
C GLN A 229 -1.33 -22.23 -4.08
N ASN A 230 -1.65 -21.05 -4.59
CA ASN A 230 -2.83 -20.83 -5.40
C ASN A 230 -2.63 -21.34 -6.82
N SER A 231 -3.74 -21.70 -7.48
CA SER A 231 -3.74 -21.96 -8.91
C SER A 231 -3.28 -20.73 -9.71
N GLU A 232 -2.82 -20.92 -10.94
CA GLU A 232 -2.42 -19.82 -11.80
C GLU A 232 -3.59 -18.82 -12.03
N ALA A 233 -4.81 -19.31 -12.21
CA ALA A 233 -6.00 -18.49 -12.35
C ALA A 233 -6.28 -17.65 -11.11
N ASP A 234 -6.17 -18.24 -9.92
CA ASP A 234 -6.38 -17.53 -8.66
C ASP A 234 -5.31 -16.47 -8.39
N ARG A 235 -4.07 -16.75 -8.78
CA ARG A 235 -2.98 -15.78 -8.69
C ARG A 235 -3.18 -14.55 -9.58
N GLN A 236 -4.00 -14.65 -10.62
CA GLN A 236 -4.34 -13.55 -11.52
C GLN A 236 -5.42 -12.62 -10.95
N ILE A 237 -6.14 -12.98 -9.88
CA ILE A 237 -7.23 -12.16 -9.34
C ILE A 237 -6.73 -10.75 -8.95
N THR A 238 -5.58 -10.65 -8.26
CA THR A 238 -4.97 -9.35 -7.93
C THR A 238 -3.82 -8.97 -8.88
N HIS A 239 -3.77 -9.55 -10.09
CA HIS A 239 -2.67 -9.25 -11.00
C HIS A 239 -2.79 -7.84 -11.57
N GLN A 240 -3.96 -7.44 -12.06
CA GLN A 240 -4.15 -6.20 -12.80
C GLN A 240 -5.38 -5.42 -12.29
N LEU A 241 -5.16 -4.12 -12.07
CA LEU A 241 -6.24 -3.18 -11.75
C LEU A 241 -7.19 -3.05 -12.96
N TYR A 242 -8.48 -3.30 -12.73
CA TYR A 242 -9.54 -3.31 -13.75
C TYR A 242 -9.31 -4.29 -14.92
N GLY A 243 -8.43 -5.27 -14.73
CA GLY A 243 -8.20 -6.33 -15.72
C GLY A 243 -9.31 -7.37 -15.72
N GLY A 244 -9.36 -8.15 -16.82
CA GLY A 244 -10.27 -9.27 -16.96
C GLY A 244 -11.72 -8.88 -17.30
N ASP A 245 -12.62 -9.84 -17.07
CA ASP A 245 -14.05 -9.74 -17.32
C ASP A 245 -14.85 -9.44 -16.01
N ARG A 246 -16.17 -9.61 -16.08
CA ARG A 246 -17.06 -9.38 -14.94
C ARG A 246 -16.81 -10.37 -13.80
N GLU A 247 -16.43 -11.61 -14.12
CA GLU A 247 -16.16 -12.63 -13.11
C GLU A 247 -14.88 -12.27 -12.34
N MET A 248 -13.82 -11.87 -13.04
CA MET A 248 -12.58 -11.41 -12.42
C MET A 248 -12.83 -10.21 -11.50
N ARG A 249 -13.65 -9.24 -11.92
CA ARG A 249 -14.00 -8.09 -11.09
C ARG A 249 -14.77 -8.49 -9.85
N LEU A 250 -15.74 -9.41 -9.98
CA LEU A 250 -16.47 -9.95 -8.83
C LEU A 250 -15.53 -10.65 -7.84
N GLN A 251 -14.55 -11.41 -8.35
CA GLN A 251 -13.56 -12.07 -7.50
C GLN A 251 -12.68 -11.04 -6.77
N GLN A 252 -12.25 -9.97 -7.44
CA GLN A 252 -11.52 -8.87 -6.79
C GLN A 252 -12.35 -8.20 -5.68
N GLU A 253 -13.63 -7.94 -5.92
CA GLU A 253 -14.54 -7.34 -4.95
C GLU A 253 -14.80 -8.27 -3.74
N LEU A 254 -14.90 -9.59 -3.97
CA LEU A 254 -14.97 -10.59 -2.90
C LEU A 254 -13.68 -10.60 -2.06
N VAL A 255 -12.51 -10.60 -2.70
CA VAL A 255 -11.23 -10.52 -1.99
C VAL A 255 -11.15 -9.24 -1.18
N LEU A 256 -11.51 -8.09 -1.76
CA LEU A 256 -11.47 -6.81 -1.06
C LEU A 256 -12.45 -6.77 0.11
N GLY A 257 -13.72 -7.09 -0.11
CA GLY A 257 -14.77 -6.97 0.90
C GLY A 257 -14.64 -8.02 2.01
N VAL A 258 -14.68 -9.30 1.64
CA VAL A 258 -14.60 -10.41 2.60
C VAL A 258 -13.21 -10.51 3.21
N GLY A 259 -12.18 -10.53 2.35
CA GLY A 259 -10.79 -10.65 2.78
C GLY A 259 -10.35 -9.47 3.65
N GLY A 260 -10.77 -8.26 3.31
CA GLY A 260 -10.44 -7.06 4.08
C GLY A 260 -11.02 -7.08 5.50
N VAL A 261 -12.28 -7.51 5.66
CA VAL A 261 -12.89 -7.67 7.00
C VAL A 261 -12.13 -8.71 7.81
N ARG A 262 -11.81 -9.87 7.21
CA ARG A 262 -11.04 -10.92 7.87
C ARG A 262 -9.64 -10.46 8.26
N ALA A 263 -8.94 -9.73 7.37
CA ALA A 263 -7.62 -9.17 7.65
C ALA A 263 -7.62 -8.26 8.88
N LEU A 264 -8.55 -7.30 8.93
CA LEU A 264 -8.64 -6.37 10.08
C LEU A 264 -8.91 -7.11 11.39
N ARG A 265 -9.71 -8.17 11.36
CA ARG A 265 -10.02 -8.98 12.54
C ARG A 265 -8.84 -9.81 13.01
N GLU A 266 -8.13 -10.46 12.10
CA GLU A 266 -6.90 -11.22 12.42
C GLU A 266 -5.81 -10.32 13.02
N LEU A 267 -5.82 -9.03 12.66
CA LEU A 267 -4.96 -8.00 13.24
C LEU A 267 -5.47 -7.42 14.56
N GLY A 268 -6.61 -7.92 15.09
CA GLY A 268 -7.22 -7.39 16.31
C GLY A 268 -7.84 -6.00 16.16
N LEU A 269 -7.93 -5.48 14.94
CA LEU A 269 -8.52 -4.18 14.65
C LEU A 269 -10.05 -4.26 14.68
N ARG A 270 -10.68 -3.30 15.35
CA ARG A 270 -12.15 -3.26 15.56
C ARG A 270 -12.71 -1.93 15.08
N PRO A 271 -12.92 -1.73 13.77
CA PRO A 271 -13.47 -0.49 13.25
C PRO A 271 -14.85 -0.20 13.82
N THR A 272 -15.06 1.04 14.25
CA THR A 272 -16.37 1.59 14.63
C THR A 272 -17.06 2.23 13.43
N VAL A 273 -16.27 2.70 12.45
CA VAL A 273 -16.76 3.23 11.17
C VAL A 273 -16.19 2.40 10.01
N TRP A 274 -17.09 1.94 9.14
CA TRP A 274 -16.77 1.17 7.95
C TRP A 274 -17.15 2.00 6.72
N HIS A 275 -16.16 2.62 6.11
CA HIS A 275 -16.34 3.48 4.95
C HIS A 275 -16.04 2.71 3.66
N ILE A 276 -17.00 2.62 2.78
CA ILE A 276 -16.85 2.02 1.44
C ILE A 276 -16.71 3.16 0.42
N ASN A 277 -15.64 3.16 -0.34
CA ASN A 277 -15.54 4.01 -1.51
C ASN A 277 -16.18 3.29 -2.70
N GLU A 278 -17.23 3.86 -3.27
CA GLU A 278 -18.05 3.24 -4.31
C GLU A 278 -18.69 1.90 -3.86
N GLY A 279 -19.02 1.01 -4.81
CA GLY A 279 -19.61 -0.31 -4.54
C GLY A 279 -18.62 -1.46 -4.40
N HIS A 280 -17.34 -1.24 -4.69
CA HIS A 280 -16.33 -2.31 -4.87
C HIS A 280 -16.07 -3.17 -3.64
N ALA A 281 -16.34 -2.67 -2.45
CA ALA A 281 -16.18 -3.40 -1.19
C ALA A 281 -17.53 -3.77 -0.54
N ALA A 282 -18.65 -3.77 -1.27
CA ALA A 282 -19.98 -4.05 -0.73
C ALA A 282 -20.07 -5.41 -0.03
N PHE A 283 -19.27 -6.40 -0.44
CA PHE A 283 -19.23 -7.71 0.21
C PHE A 283 -18.76 -7.68 1.67
N GLN A 284 -18.14 -6.57 2.13
CA GLN A 284 -17.80 -6.40 3.53
C GLN A 284 -19.07 -6.39 4.43
N LEU A 285 -20.19 -5.88 3.92
CA LEU A 285 -21.45 -5.92 4.66
C LEU A 285 -21.90 -7.36 4.91
N LEU A 286 -21.78 -8.22 3.89
CA LEU A 286 -22.17 -9.63 4.01
C LEU A 286 -21.25 -10.38 4.98
N GLU A 287 -19.93 -10.18 4.94
CA GLU A 287 -19.02 -10.85 5.87
C GLU A 287 -19.25 -10.36 7.31
N ARG A 288 -19.48 -9.07 7.52
CA ARG A 288 -19.82 -8.51 8.83
C ARG A 288 -21.14 -9.05 9.35
N CYS A 289 -22.16 -9.14 8.48
CA CYS A 289 -23.45 -9.74 8.81
C CYS A 289 -23.29 -11.23 9.19
N ALA A 290 -22.59 -12.02 8.36
CA ALA A 290 -22.32 -13.43 8.64
C ALA A 290 -21.58 -13.64 9.97
N TYR A 291 -20.70 -12.71 10.33
CA TYR A 291 -20.03 -12.74 11.62
C TYR A 291 -21.02 -12.53 12.77
N ARG A 292 -21.87 -11.52 12.70
CA ARG A 292 -22.89 -11.25 13.73
C ARG A 292 -23.88 -12.44 13.88
N MET A 293 -24.19 -13.10 12.76
CA MET A 293 -25.01 -14.31 12.80
C MET A 293 -24.30 -15.48 13.51
N ARG A 294 -22.99 -15.63 13.34
CA ARG A 294 -22.20 -16.63 14.11
C ARG A 294 -22.17 -16.33 15.62
N GLU A 295 -22.34 -15.04 16.01
CA GLU A 295 -22.50 -14.62 17.40
C GLU A 295 -23.96 -14.84 17.92
N GLY A 296 -24.85 -15.36 17.09
CA GLY A 296 -26.22 -15.75 17.47
C GLY A 296 -27.32 -14.76 17.08
N LEU A 297 -27.00 -13.71 16.29
CA LEU A 297 -28.04 -12.79 15.80
C LEU A 297 -28.77 -13.37 14.59
N GLU A 298 -30.05 -13.07 14.50
CA GLU A 298 -30.84 -13.32 13.30
C GLU A 298 -30.40 -12.40 12.16
N PHE A 299 -30.57 -12.84 10.90
CA PHE A 299 -30.07 -12.12 9.72
C PHE A 299 -30.57 -10.67 9.65
N SER A 300 -31.86 -10.43 9.92
CA SER A 300 -32.42 -9.07 9.89
C SER A 300 -31.75 -8.13 10.88
N SER A 301 -31.58 -8.61 12.13
CA SER A 301 -30.88 -7.84 13.18
C SER A 301 -29.42 -7.64 12.88
N ALA A 302 -28.73 -8.65 12.31
CA ALA A 302 -27.35 -8.56 11.90
C ALA A 302 -27.17 -7.52 10.78
N MET A 303 -28.07 -7.51 9.79
CA MET A 303 -28.07 -6.51 8.70
C MET A 303 -28.30 -5.10 9.20
N GLU A 304 -29.24 -4.90 10.11
CA GLU A 304 -29.54 -3.59 10.70
C GLU A 304 -28.35 -3.02 11.47
N LEU A 305 -27.54 -3.88 12.11
CA LEU A 305 -26.35 -3.46 12.85
C LEU A 305 -25.15 -3.14 11.95
N VAL A 306 -25.07 -3.67 10.74
CA VAL A 306 -23.91 -3.50 9.86
C VAL A 306 -24.16 -2.54 8.70
N ALA A 307 -25.43 -2.23 8.39
CA ALA A 307 -25.80 -1.27 7.37
C ALA A 307 -25.69 0.16 7.91
#